data_4359a3454761eb9c021e5158d3639219
#
_entry.id   4359a3454761eb9c021e5158d3639219
#
_cell.length_a   1.000
_cell.length_b   1.000
_cell.length_c   1.000
_cell.angle_alpha   90.00
_cell.angle_beta   90.00
_cell.angle_gamma   90.00
#
_symmetry.space_group_name_H-M   'P 1'
#
loop_
_entity.id
_entity.type
_entity.pdbx_description
1 polymer ?
#
loop_
_entity_poly.entity_id
_entity_poly.type
_entity_poly.pdbx_seq_one_letter_code
_entity_poly.pdbx_strand_id
1 'polypeptide(L)'
;SRTDRITYLDEGNLEDNDTKTLTGDVQKFSAVMEIKNKSKKKYNFKFTPAFTYNDYSDHGNGMTENTLDGVSQSRNISSSAEKERTLFTKGDVTFGVKDIGKKGRSVTVSGSYAYGSLDGNSSESTNTTYLDGSTVSRDLLYDNEGTRYSYGGSFKYVEPIVKHWAAEAFVSSHYKVQTSTSDAFNAADNSSNEYYSSLSENYYITNYGRLLVQYNNKSTNLQAGGFVRVINNENHGRSYGLDTHTGKGEWATAWSPFLKLTTTIKDNFILFKYDMNSERPTPSSITPAARILNPLRISAGNIYLKPSFTHDLFLTADGDFERWNYYIYMDGEYSKDAKSNASWFDKNSVRYSIPVNSKKGGGNIQGYYNAYINLTKNKKLALSTTLSFRYSKSVSYQSTGRLDLMDIDHFDYPTFMKAFWGDNASGDLFYSGKSGFKESTMTGVEANGEIGLRYRAIDNLTMAIHSCATLDRSKYSLDQNANMNVWEFRQYGVVSWNTPIGIDMMTRLIWTSRRGYAKGYNDDTWDWSLILSKSVKSFNFALEVQDILDNDKSMSHTFRENYVQDSYTNVMGRSFLLRVTWNFGKMNSSRSRAARNAMWKLSY
;
A
#
# COMPACT_ATOMS: atom_id res chain seq x y z
N SER A 1 13.15 -5.98 -14.13
CA SER A 1 12.00 -6.85 -13.74
C SER A 1 11.36 -7.47 -14.97
N ARG A 2 10.82 -8.65 -14.79
CA ARG A 2 9.98 -9.34 -15.76
C ARG A 2 8.65 -9.68 -15.09
N THR A 3 7.55 -9.51 -15.82
CA THR A 3 6.21 -9.85 -15.36
C THR A 3 5.53 -10.66 -16.47
N ASP A 4 5.08 -11.85 -16.16
CA ASP A 4 4.31 -12.71 -17.05
C ASP A 4 2.88 -12.79 -16.49
N ARG A 5 1.88 -12.49 -17.32
CA ARG A 5 0.47 -12.51 -16.95
C ARG A 5 -0.32 -13.34 -17.96
N ILE A 6 -1.20 -14.19 -17.47
CA ILE A 6 -2.12 -14.97 -18.30
C ILE A 6 -3.54 -14.51 -18.00
N THR A 7 -4.26 -14.11 -19.04
CA THR A 7 -5.69 -13.81 -19.01
C THR A 7 -6.42 -14.82 -19.88
N TYR A 8 -7.42 -15.47 -19.30
CA TYR A 8 -8.20 -16.50 -19.97
C TYR A 8 -9.37 -15.86 -20.70
N LEU A 9 -9.43 -16.05 -22.04
CA LEU A 9 -10.50 -15.56 -22.91
C LEU A 9 -11.26 -16.74 -23.53
N ASP A 10 -12.49 -16.53 -24.01
CA ASP A 10 -13.27 -17.57 -24.69
C ASP A 10 -12.56 -18.11 -25.96
N GLU A 11 -11.70 -17.32 -26.58
CA GLU A 11 -10.94 -17.63 -27.79
C GLU A 11 -9.54 -18.21 -27.53
N GLY A 12 -9.08 -18.27 -26.28
CA GLY A 12 -7.76 -18.79 -25.90
C GLY A 12 -7.11 -18.04 -24.75
N ASN A 13 -5.87 -18.39 -24.44
CA ASN A 13 -5.09 -17.77 -23.37
C ASN A 13 -4.30 -16.59 -23.92
N LEU A 14 -4.60 -15.38 -23.43
CA LEU A 14 -3.81 -14.21 -23.74
C LEU A 14 -2.68 -14.06 -22.71
N GLU A 15 -1.45 -14.16 -23.16
CA GLU A 15 -0.24 -13.96 -22.36
C GLU A 15 0.28 -12.53 -22.58
N ASP A 16 0.53 -11.83 -21.50
CA ASP A 16 1.08 -10.47 -21.47
C ASP A 16 2.45 -10.55 -20.77
N ASN A 17 3.50 -10.41 -21.56
CA ASN A 17 4.88 -10.50 -21.11
C ASN A 17 5.51 -9.11 -21.05
N ASP A 18 5.80 -8.62 -19.84
CA ASP A 18 6.44 -7.34 -19.60
C ASP A 18 7.90 -7.54 -19.14
N THR A 19 8.82 -6.87 -19.78
CA THR A 19 10.19 -6.74 -19.29
C THR A 19 10.52 -5.27 -19.11
N LYS A 20 10.99 -4.87 -17.93
CA LYS A 20 11.41 -3.50 -17.63
C LYS A 20 12.76 -3.50 -16.92
N THR A 21 13.68 -2.68 -17.42
CA THR A 21 14.93 -2.32 -16.75
C THR A 21 14.83 -0.85 -16.33
N LEU A 22 15.12 -0.57 -15.07
CA LEU A 22 15.13 0.78 -14.50
C LEU A 22 16.45 1.00 -13.82
N THR A 23 17.09 2.13 -14.10
CA THR A 23 18.30 2.59 -13.43
C THR A 23 18.10 4.04 -13.04
N GLY A 24 18.49 4.43 -11.84
CA GLY A 24 18.28 5.80 -11.41
C GLY A 24 19.03 6.15 -10.13
N ASP A 25 19.11 7.43 -9.87
CA ASP A 25 19.73 8.03 -8.70
C ASP A 25 18.69 8.79 -7.89
N VAL A 26 18.79 8.71 -6.56
CA VAL A 26 17.92 9.43 -5.62
C VAL A 26 18.77 10.13 -4.58
N GLN A 27 18.63 11.44 -4.48
CA GLN A 27 19.17 12.23 -3.39
C GLN A 27 18.03 12.73 -2.52
N LYS A 28 18.05 12.38 -1.25
CA LYS A 28 16.99 12.75 -0.31
C LYS A 28 17.57 13.41 0.93
N PHE A 29 17.05 14.58 1.24
CA PHE A 29 17.28 15.26 2.52
C PHE A 29 15.96 15.42 3.28
N SER A 30 15.95 15.06 4.56
CA SER A 30 14.78 15.22 5.42
C SER A 30 15.19 15.74 6.81
N ALA A 31 14.44 16.68 7.32
CA ALA A 31 14.60 17.20 8.68
C ALA A 31 13.25 17.27 9.40
N VAL A 32 13.22 16.83 10.64
CA VAL A 32 12.05 16.92 11.52
C VAL A 32 12.50 17.46 12.88
N MET A 33 11.78 18.44 13.38
CA MET A 33 12.00 19.01 14.71
C MET A 33 10.74 18.86 15.56
N GLU A 34 10.89 18.56 16.83
CA GLU A 34 9.78 18.55 17.79
C GLU A 34 10.07 19.52 18.94
N ILE A 35 9.22 20.51 19.10
CA ILE A 35 9.24 21.45 20.23
C ILE A 35 8.00 21.16 21.07
N LYS A 36 8.22 20.78 22.33
CA LYS A 36 7.12 20.52 23.29
C LYS A 36 7.49 20.95 24.69
N ASN A 37 6.48 21.37 25.46
CA ASN A 37 6.66 21.58 26.87
C ASN A 37 6.63 20.24 27.65
N LYS A 38 7.19 20.22 28.86
CA LYS A 38 7.14 19.05 29.75
C LYS A 38 5.68 18.83 30.21
N SER A 39 5.15 17.62 29.97
CA SER A 39 3.73 17.23 30.06
C SER A 39 3.06 17.30 31.47
N LYS A 40 3.76 17.72 32.52
CA LYS A 40 3.21 17.80 33.89
C LYS A 40 2.47 19.12 34.20
N LYS A 41 2.43 20.07 33.25
CA LYS A 41 1.77 21.35 33.42
C LYS A 41 0.30 21.32 32.97
N LYS A 42 -0.51 22.22 33.50
CA LYS A 42 -1.91 22.47 33.09
C LYS A 42 -2.04 22.76 31.57
N TYR A 43 -0.97 23.27 30.97
CA TYR A 43 -0.90 23.60 29.53
C TYR A 43 0.00 22.60 28.81
N ASN A 44 -0.44 22.15 27.65
CA ASN A 44 0.30 21.31 26.74
C ASN A 44 0.50 22.06 25.42
N PHE A 45 1.75 22.15 24.96
CA PHE A 45 2.11 22.73 23.67
C PHE A 45 3.02 21.76 22.94
N LYS A 46 2.74 21.57 21.66
CA LYS A 46 3.57 20.78 20.74
C LYS A 46 3.60 21.46 19.38
N PHE A 47 4.78 21.61 18.79
CA PHE A 47 4.98 22.04 17.41
C PHE A 47 5.97 21.12 16.73
N THR A 48 5.61 20.63 15.55
CA THR A 48 6.39 19.64 14.80
C THR A 48 6.53 20.07 13.35
N PRO A 49 7.51 20.94 13.02
CA PRO A 49 7.84 21.24 11.64
C PRO A 49 8.65 20.11 11.00
N ALA A 50 8.42 19.88 9.73
CA ALA A 50 9.18 18.94 8.92
C ALA A 50 9.46 19.50 7.54
N PHE A 51 10.58 19.10 6.96
CA PHE A 51 11.05 19.47 5.64
C PHE A 51 11.59 18.23 4.93
N THR A 52 11.31 18.10 3.64
CA THR A 52 11.87 17.04 2.80
C THR A 52 12.17 17.61 1.43
N TYR A 53 13.34 17.31 0.91
CA TYR A 53 13.77 17.58 -0.46
C TYR A 53 14.20 16.25 -1.10
N ASN A 54 13.71 16.00 -2.31
CA ASN A 54 14.18 14.90 -3.15
C ASN A 54 14.65 15.47 -4.50
N ASP A 55 15.74 14.92 -5.01
CA ASP A 55 16.16 15.01 -6.40
C ASP A 55 16.25 13.57 -6.91
N TYR A 56 15.49 13.26 -7.94
CA TYR A 56 15.31 11.93 -8.47
C TYR A 56 15.55 11.95 -9.97
N SER A 57 16.28 10.97 -10.47
CA SER A 57 16.39 10.73 -11.91
C SER A 57 16.36 9.25 -12.20
N ASP A 58 15.64 8.85 -13.23
CA ASP A 58 15.66 7.48 -13.71
C ASP A 58 15.72 7.39 -15.24
N HIS A 59 16.13 6.20 -15.71
CA HIS A 59 16.07 5.79 -17.10
C HIS A 59 15.50 4.38 -17.16
N GLY A 60 14.49 4.17 -17.98
CA GLY A 60 13.80 2.90 -18.14
C GLY A 60 13.77 2.44 -19.58
N ASN A 61 14.01 1.14 -19.80
CA ASN A 61 13.70 0.47 -21.05
C ASN A 61 12.71 -0.64 -20.78
N GLY A 62 11.70 -0.77 -21.64
CA GLY A 62 10.63 -1.76 -21.48
C GLY A 62 10.27 -2.43 -22.79
N MET A 63 9.78 -3.64 -22.68
CA MET A 63 9.13 -4.37 -23.75
C MET A 63 7.89 -5.04 -23.18
N THR A 64 6.76 -4.84 -23.85
CA THR A 64 5.51 -5.54 -23.58
C THR A 64 5.12 -6.31 -24.82
N GLU A 65 4.83 -7.60 -24.70
CA GLU A 65 4.36 -8.44 -25.79
C GLU A 65 3.10 -9.19 -25.36
N ASN A 66 2.05 -9.10 -26.14
CA ASN A 66 0.81 -9.84 -25.96
C ASN A 66 0.74 -10.95 -27.00
N THR A 67 0.58 -12.20 -26.53
CA THR A 67 0.42 -13.37 -27.40
C THR A 67 -0.89 -14.09 -27.10
N LEU A 68 -1.58 -14.55 -28.11
CA LEU A 68 -2.77 -15.41 -27.99
C LEU A 68 -2.38 -16.81 -28.48
N ASP A 69 -2.40 -17.77 -27.57
CA ASP A 69 -1.98 -19.17 -27.83
C ASP A 69 -0.61 -19.25 -28.57
N GLY A 70 0.33 -18.39 -28.17
CA GLY A 70 1.68 -18.33 -28.71
C GLY A 70 1.83 -17.52 -30.02
N VAL A 71 0.76 -16.89 -30.52
CA VAL A 71 0.82 -15.98 -31.67
C VAL A 71 0.86 -14.53 -31.19
N SER A 72 1.92 -13.78 -31.55
CA SER A 72 2.07 -12.37 -31.18
C SER A 72 0.93 -11.54 -31.76
N GLN A 73 0.19 -10.85 -30.87
CA GLN A 73 -0.92 -9.98 -31.23
C GLN A 73 -0.47 -8.52 -31.31
N SER A 74 0.42 -8.15 -30.39
CA SER A 74 0.98 -6.80 -30.32
C SER A 74 2.29 -6.80 -29.53
N ARG A 75 3.20 -5.94 -29.91
CA ARG A 75 4.49 -5.74 -29.25
C ARG A 75 4.80 -4.27 -29.14
N ASN A 76 5.08 -3.81 -27.91
CA ASN A 76 5.54 -2.45 -27.64
C ASN A 76 6.96 -2.45 -27.10
N ILE A 77 7.81 -1.62 -27.64
CA ILE A 77 9.15 -1.33 -27.11
C ILE A 77 9.13 0.12 -26.63
N SER A 78 9.55 0.35 -25.41
CA SER A 78 9.53 1.68 -24.79
C SER A 78 10.87 2.03 -24.16
N SER A 79 11.20 3.31 -24.20
CA SER A 79 12.24 3.91 -23.37
C SER A 79 11.70 5.16 -22.69
N SER A 80 12.14 5.41 -21.47
CA SER A 80 11.74 6.57 -20.69
C SER A 80 12.93 7.13 -19.92
N ALA A 81 12.95 8.44 -19.75
CA ALA A 81 13.84 9.11 -18.81
C ALA A 81 13.02 10.12 -18.02
N GLU A 82 13.27 10.21 -16.73
CA GLU A 82 12.59 11.14 -15.84
C GLU A 82 13.60 11.83 -14.93
N LYS A 83 13.40 13.11 -14.71
CA LYS A 83 14.11 13.88 -13.70
C LYS A 83 13.10 14.74 -12.96
N GLU A 84 13.03 14.57 -11.65
CA GLU A 84 12.05 15.23 -10.80
C GLU A 84 12.72 15.79 -9.55
N ARG A 85 12.32 16.99 -9.17
CA ARG A 85 12.67 17.62 -7.92
C ARG A 85 11.42 17.90 -7.12
N THR A 86 11.39 17.46 -5.88
CA THR A 86 10.27 17.71 -4.98
C THR A 86 10.74 18.40 -3.72
N LEU A 87 9.99 19.43 -3.33
CA LEU A 87 10.12 20.11 -2.04
C LEU A 87 8.83 19.88 -1.25
N PHE A 88 8.95 19.49 0.00
CA PHE A 88 7.80 19.33 0.87
C PHE A 88 8.07 19.89 2.26
N THR A 89 7.20 20.76 2.73
CA THR A 89 7.22 21.29 4.10
C THR A 89 5.88 21.05 4.77
N LYS A 90 5.89 20.77 6.05
CA LYS A 90 4.67 20.68 6.88
C LYS A 90 4.94 21.12 8.30
N GLY A 91 3.89 21.50 9.00
CA GLY A 91 3.96 21.79 10.42
C GLY A 91 2.64 21.52 11.11
N ASP A 92 2.71 20.89 12.27
CA ASP A 92 1.59 20.61 13.16
C ASP A 92 1.80 21.36 14.47
N VAL A 93 0.80 22.14 14.89
CA VAL A 93 0.77 22.81 16.19
C VAL A 93 -0.40 22.30 17.01
N THR A 94 -0.17 22.01 18.26
CA THR A 94 -1.21 21.61 19.22
C THR A 94 -1.06 22.38 20.50
N PHE A 95 -2.15 22.97 20.97
CA PHE A 95 -2.26 23.61 22.26
C PHE A 95 -3.42 23.02 23.04
N GLY A 96 -3.18 22.63 24.27
CA GLY A 96 -4.18 22.01 25.14
C GLY A 96 -4.15 22.60 26.55
N VAL A 97 -5.31 22.73 27.16
CA VAL A 97 -5.49 23.11 28.56
C VAL A 97 -6.27 22.01 29.26
N LYS A 98 -5.80 21.59 30.43
CA LYS A 98 -6.44 20.56 31.27
C LYS A 98 -6.95 21.16 32.57
N ASP A 99 -7.93 20.51 33.20
CA ASP A 99 -8.51 20.85 34.49
C ASP A 99 -9.06 22.28 34.54
N ILE A 100 -9.84 22.67 33.52
CA ILE A 100 -10.47 23.98 33.38
C ILE A 100 -11.70 24.01 34.29
N GLY A 101 -11.58 24.63 35.48
CA GLY A 101 -12.67 24.74 36.47
C GLY A 101 -13.06 23.44 37.14
N LYS A 102 -12.98 22.30 36.45
CA LYS A 102 -13.31 20.95 36.93
C LYS A 102 -12.21 19.99 36.52
N LYS A 103 -11.79 19.09 37.42
CA LYS A 103 -10.75 18.08 37.17
C LYS A 103 -11.19 17.18 36.02
N GLY A 104 -10.32 17.03 35.01
CA GLY A 104 -10.57 16.22 33.83
C GLY A 104 -11.24 16.97 32.66
N ARG A 105 -11.77 18.18 32.86
CA ARG A 105 -12.24 19.04 31.76
C ARG A 105 -11.06 19.56 30.96
N SER A 106 -11.11 19.42 29.65
CA SER A 106 -10.00 19.84 28.80
C SER A 106 -10.46 20.39 27.46
N VAL A 107 -9.67 21.32 26.94
CA VAL A 107 -9.78 21.88 25.60
C VAL A 107 -8.46 21.62 24.88
N THR A 108 -8.53 21.18 23.64
CA THR A 108 -7.36 21.06 22.76
C THR A 108 -7.69 21.69 21.42
N VAL A 109 -6.80 22.57 20.95
CA VAL A 109 -6.85 23.17 19.62
C VAL A 109 -5.62 22.73 18.87
N SER A 110 -5.79 22.30 17.61
CA SER A 110 -4.66 21.97 16.75
C SER A 110 -4.81 22.63 15.40
N GLY A 111 -3.67 23.00 14.82
CA GLY A 111 -3.57 23.50 13.46
C GLY A 111 -2.50 22.73 12.70
N SER A 112 -2.68 22.59 11.41
CA SER A 112 -1.72 21.97 10.52
C SER A 112 -1.60 22.74 9.23
N TYR A 113 -0.40 22.74 8.65
CA TYR A 113 -0.17 23.19 7.28
C TYR A 113 0.77 22.21 6.57
N ALA A 114 0.64 22.14 5.26
CA ALA A 114 1.63 21.50 4.41
C ALA A 114 1.69 22.23 3.07
N TYR A 115 2.89 22.29 2.51
CA TYR A 115 3.17 22.80 1.16
C TYR A 115 4.13 21.84 0.47
N GLY A 116 3.90 21.58 -0.80
CA GLY A 116 4.78 20.81 -1.65
C GLY A 116 4.82 21.37 -3.04
N SER A 117 5.98 21.33 -3.68
CA SER A 117 6.18 21.62 -5.10
C SER A 117 6.90 20.47 -5.77
N LEU A 118 6.59 20.28 -7.03
CA LEU A 118 7.22 19.34 -7.96
C LEU A 118 7.60 20.13 -9.19
N ASP A 119 8.80 19.91 -9.68
CA ASP A 119 9.33 20.45 -10.91
C ASP A 119 10.19 19.37 -11.57
N GLY A 120 9.94 19.07 -12.83
CA GLY A 120 10.65 18.00 -13.49
C GLY A 120 10.35 17.91 -14.98
N ASN A 121 11.15 17.11 -15.66
CA ASN A 121 10.95 16.78 -17.05
C ASN A 121 11.10 15.28 -17.29
N SER A 122 10.37 14.81 -18.28
CA SER A 122 10.46 13.42 -18.69
C SER A 122 10.39 13.27 -20.21
N SER A 123 10.91 12.15 -20.69
CA SER A 123 10.80 11.75 -22.10
C SER A 123 10.28 10.33 -22.20
N GLU A 124 9.47 10.09 -23.20
CA GLU A 124 8.93 8.77 -23.50
C GLU A 124 9.03 8.51 -25.00
N SER A 125 9.63 7.37 -25.35
CA SER A 125 9.65 6.85 -26.72
C SER A 125 8.97 5.48 -26.72
N THR A 126 8.02 5.29 -27.60
CA THR A 126 7.30 4.01 -27.75
C THR A 126 7.19 3.63 -29.21
N ASN A 127 7.34 2.33 -29.49
CA ASN A 127 7.15 1.74 -30.80
C ASN A 127 6.30 0.48 -30.65
N THR A 128 5.06 0.55 -31.15
CA THR A 128 4.07 -0.53 -31.03
C THR A 128 3.81 -1.12 -32.41
N THR A 129 4.02 -2.43 -32.53
CA THR A 129 3.68 -3.22 -33.73
C THR A 129 2.48 -4.10 -33.43
N TYR A 130 1.49 -4.12 -34.32
CA TYR A 130 0.28 -4.95 -34.21
C TYR A 130 0.35 -6.19 -35.10
N LEU A 131 -0.61 -7.12 -34.92
CA LEU A 131 -0.70 -8.39 -35.64
C LEU A 131 -0.76 -8.21 -37.17
N ASP A 132 -1.41 -7.15 -37.65
CA ASP A 132 -1.52 -6.82 -39.08
C ASP A 132 -0.22 -6.23 -39.67
N GLY A 133 0.82 -6.10 -38.85
CA GLY A 133 2.12 -5.52 -39.22
C GLY A 133 2.15 -3.99 -39.20
N SER A 134 1.04 -3.33 -38.84
CA SER A 134 1.02 -1.87 -38.67
C SER A 134 1.88 -1.49 -37.45
N THR A 135 2.53 -0.33 -37.55
CA THR A 135 3.44 0.17 -36.50
C THR A 135 3.08 1.60 -36.16
N VAL A 136 2.95 1.88 -34.86
CA VAL A 136 2.74 3.23 -34.32
C VAL A 136 3.93 3.61 -33.44
N SER A 137 4.60 4.69 -33.81
CA SER A 137 5.73 5.26 -33.04
C SER A 137 5.30 6.57 -32.41
N ARG A 138 5.73 6.80 -31.17
CA ARG A 138 5.47 8.03 -30.43
C ARG A 138 6.71 8.41 -29.61
N ASP A 139 7.18 9.64 -29.82
CA ASP A 139 8.31 10.21 -29.12
C ASP A 139 7.87 11.55 -28.53
N LEU A 140 7.80 11.63 -27.21
CA LEU A 140 7.28 12.79 -26.47
C LEU A 140 8.28 13.24 -25.40
N LEU A 141 8.31 14.55 -25.22
CA LEU A 141 8.95 15.24 -24.11
C LEU A 141 7.87 15.84 -23.23
N TYR A 142 8.07 15.84 -21.93
CA TYR A 142 7.14 16.41 -20.97
C TYR A 142 7.84 17.38 -20.03
N ASP A 143 7.17 18.50 -19.78
CA ASP A 143 7.49 19.41 -18.69
C ASP A 143 6.42 19.25 -17.60
N ASN A 144 6.84 18.87 -16.40
CA ASN A 144 5.97 18.46 -15.31
C ASN A 144 6.10 19.45 -14.15
N GLU A 145 5.01 20.12 -13.83
CA GLU A 145 4.92 21.00 -12.68
C GLU A 145 3.80 20.56 -11.74
N GLY A 146 4.00 20.75 -10.45
CA GLY A 146 2.97 20.45 -9.47
C GLY A 146 3.10 21.26 -8.20
N THR A 147 1.96 21.64 -7.65
CA THR A 147 1.89 22.27 -6.33
C THR A 147 0.83 21.57 -5.48
N ARG A 148 1.11 21.48 -4.20
CA ARG A 148 0.17 20.97 -3.21
C ARG A 148 0.25 21.81 -1.96
N TYR A 149 -0.86 22.32 -1.50
CA TYR A 149 -0.94 22.94 -0.19
C TYR A 149 -2.15 22.46 0.58
N SER A 150 -2.03 22.41 1.87
CA SER A 150 -3.14 22.08 2.76
C SER A 150 -3.00 22.80 4.08
N TYR A 151 -4.14 23.12 4.67
CA TYR A 151 -4.23 23.63 6.02
C TYR A 151 -5.47 23.05 6.69
N GLY A 152 -5.38 22.91 7.99
CA GLY A 152 -6.46 22.37 8.78
C GLY A 152 -6.45 22.85 10.20
N GLY A 153 -7.60 22.76 10.84
CA GLY A 153 -7.77 23.05 12.24
C GLY A 153 -8.68 22.05 12.91
N SER A 154 -8.48 21.85 14.20
CA SER A 154 -9.35 21.01 15.01
C SER A 154 -9.55 21.57 16.41
N PHE A 155 -10.73 21.30 16.95
CA PHE A 155 -11.12 21.62 18.32
C PHE A 155 -11.64 20.37 19.00
N LYS A 156 -11.13 20.08 20.18
CA LYS A 156 -11.58 18.98 21.02
C LYS A 156 -11.94 19.49 22.41
N TYR A 157 -13.12 19.14 22.87
CA TYR A 157 -13.61 19.41 24.22
C TYR A 157 -13.93 18.11 24.94
N VAL A 158 -13.49 17.97 26.18
CA VAL A 158 -13.81 16.84 27.06
C VAL A 158 -14.47 17.38 28.32
N GLU A 159 -15.70 16.91 28.59
CA GLU A 159 -16.45 17.22 29.79
C GLU A 159 -16.56 15.99 30.69
N PRO A 160 -16.00 16.00 31.90
CA PRO A 160 -16.24 14.94 32.89
C PRO A 160 -17.69 15.03 33.41
N ILE A 161 -18.48 13.96 33.22
CA ILE A 161 -19.90 13.88 33.63
C ILE A 161 -19.97 13.45 35.11
N VAL A 162 -19.57 12.21 35.36
CA VAL A 162 -19.48 11.58 36.68
C VAL A 162 -18.18 10.82 36.81
N LYS A 163 -17.93 10.21 37.98
CA LYS A 163 -16.71 9.43 38.21
C LYS A 163 -16.51 8.40 37.10
N HIS A 164 -15.36 8.43 36.44
CA HIS A 164 -14.95 7.58 35.32
C HIS A 164 -15.64 7.85 33.97
N TRP A 165 -16.66 8.69 33.91
CA TRP A 165 -17.38 8.98 32.67
C TRP A 165 -17.14 10.41 32.19
N ALA A 166 -16.92 10.56 30.89
CA ALA A 166 -16.80 11.85 30.24
C ALA A 166 -17.48 11.82 28.86
N ALA A 167 -17.93 13.00 28.42
CA ALA A 167 -18.33 13.23 27.03
C ALA A 167 -17.17 13.90 26.29
N GLU A 168 -16.97 13.56 25.03
CA GLU A 168 -16.03 14.19 24.13
C GLU A 168 -16.77 14.73 22.91
N ALA A 169 -16.53 16.00 22.58
CA ALA A 169 -16.89 16.59 21.30
C ALA A 169 -15.59 16.96 20.56
N PHE A 170 -15.53 16.57 19.29
CA PHE A 170 -14.41 16.89 18.41
C PHE A 170 -14.94 17.38 17.08
N VAL A 171 -14.37 18.48 16.59
CA VAL A 171 -14.62 18.99 15.24
C VAL A 171 -13.30 19.31 14.57
N SER A 172 -13.22 19.07 13.28
CA SER A 172 -12.08 19.47 12.46
C SER A 172 -12.53 19.87 11.06
N SER A 173 -11.76 20.77 10.46
CA SER A 173 -11.89 21.16 9.06
C SER A 173 -10.52 21.08 8.42
N HIS A 174 -10.45 20.50 7.24
CA HIS A 174 -9.22 20.36 6.47
C HIS A 174 -9.48 20.75 5.02
N TYR A 175 -8.65 21.64 4.51
CA TYR A 175 -8.66 22.08 3.12
C TYR A 175 -7.35 21.68 2.46
N LYS A 176 -7.42 21.12 1.25
CA LYS A 176 -6.27 20.73 0.44
C LYS A 176 -6.50 21.13 -1.00
N VAL A 177 -5.50 21.73 -1.62
CA VAL A 177 -5.42 21.94 -3.08
C VAL A 177 -4.22 21.19 -3.61
N GLN A 178 -4.39 20.61 -4.77
CA GLN A 178 -3.33 19.95 -5.51
C GLN A 178 -3.49 20.27 -6.98
N THR A 179 -2.48 20.89 -7.59
CA THR A 179 -2.37 21.14 -9.02
C THR A 179 -1.25 20.29 -9.59
N SER A 180 -1.43 19.80 -10.80
CA SER A 180 -0.42 19.09 -11.56
C SER A 180 -0.62 19.39 -13.03
N THR A 181 0.42 19.84 -13.70
CA THR A 181 0.46 20.11 -15.13
C THR A 181 1.54 19.23 -15.73
N SER A 182 1.27 18.69 -16.90
CA SER A 182 2.24 17.97 -17.71
C SER A 182 2.07 18.43 -19.13
N ASP A 183 2.95 19.28 -19.59
CA ASP A 183 2.93 19.82 -20.96
C ASP A 183 3.76 18.92 -21.85
N ALA A 184 3.11 18.35 -22.88
CA ALA A 184 3.72 17.42 -23.82
C ALA A 184 4.18 18.14 -25.10
N PHE A 185 5.33 17.72 -25.61
CA PHE A 185 5.93 18.21 -26.85
C PHE A 185 6.35 17.03 -27.72
N ASN A 186 6.21 17.17 -29.02
CA ASN A 186 6.73 16.20 -29.97
C ASN A 186 8.27 16.28 -29.99
N ALA A 187 8.98 15.18 -29.78
CA ALA A 187 10.44 15.18 -29.70
C ALA A 187 11.13 15.57 -31.03
N ALA A 188 10.45 15.38 -32.17
CA ALA A 188 11.00 15.64 -33.50
C ALA A 188 11.20 17.14 -33.80
N ASP A 189 10.29 18.00 -33.36
CA ASP A 189 10.26 19.42 -33.72
C ASP A 189 9.99 20.35 -32.53
N ASN A 190 9.87 19.79 -31.34
CA ASN A 190 9.51 20.47 -30.10
C ASN A 190 8.19 21.26 -30.18
N SER A 191 7.29 20.87 -31.08
CA SER A 191 5.96 21.45 -31.14
C SER A 191 5.10 20.97 -29.96
N SER A 192 4.27 21.86 -29.41
CA SER A 192 3.33 21.51 -28.33
C SER A 192 2.33 20.46 -28.81
N ASN A 193 2.12 19.45 -27.97
CA ASN A 193 1.15 18.40 -28.20
C ASN A 193 0.03 18.46 -27.16
N GLU A 194 -1.01 19.22 -27.46
CA GLU A 194 -2.15 19.42 -26.57
C GLU A 194 -2.88 18.11 -26.22
N TYR A 195 -2.86 17.13 -27.12
CA TYR A 195 -3.52 15.85 -26.91
C TYR A 195 -2.89 15.05 -25.76
N TYR A 196 -1.56 15.04 -25.67
CA TYR A 196 -0.85 14.36 -24.58
C TYR A 196 -0.55 15.25 -23.38
N SER A 197 -0.84 16.54 -23.47
CA SER A 197 -0.76 17.45 -22.33
C SER A 197 -1.89 17.20 -21.34
N SER A 198 -1.61 17.38 -20.06
CA SER A 198 -2.60 17.21 -19.01
C SER A 198 -2.53 18.29 -17.94
N LEU A 199 -3.69 18.66 -17.43
CA LEU A 199 -3.87 19.52 -16.26
C LEU A 199 -4.78 18.81 -15.27
N SER A 200 -4.48 18.90 -13.99
CA SER A 200 -5.36 18.42 -12.92
C SER A 200 -5.30 19.39 -11.75
N GLU A 201 -6.45 19.97 -11.41
CA GLU A 201 -6.64 20.82 -10.25
C GLU A 201 -7.68 20.17 -9.34
N ASN A 202 -7.27 19.86 -8.12
CA ASN A 202 -8.10 19.15 -7.16
C ASN A 202 -8.27 19.99 -5.90
N TYR A 203 -9.50 20.21 -5.50
CA TYR A 203 -9.89 20.95 -4.31
C TYR A 203 -10.62 20.00 -3.36
N TYR A 204 -10.10 19.82 -2.15
CA TYR A 204 -10.67 18.94 -1.15
C TYR A 204 -11.02 19.72 0.11
N ILE A 205 -12.27 19.62 0.54
CA ILE A 205 -12.72 20.09 1.84
C ILE A 205 -13.27 18.91 2.62
N THR A 206 -12.74 18.68 3.80
CA THR A 206 -13.23 17.63 4.70
C THR A 206 -13.57 18.27 6.06
N ASN A 207 -14.83 18.23 6.41
CA ASN A 207 -15.32 18.59 7.74
C ASN A 207 -15.67 17.30 8.50
N TYR A 208 -15.25 17.21 9.73
CA TYR A 208 -15.45 16.04 10.57
C TYR A 208 -15.95 16.47 11.94
N GLY A 209 -17.02 15.86 12.40
CA GLY A 209 -17.57 16.02 13.72
C GLY A 209 -17.73 14.68 14.43
N ARG A 210 -17.36 14.61 15.72
CA ARG A 210 -17.46 13.39 16.52
C ARG A 210 -18.00 13.69 17.90
N LEU A 211 -18.94 12.83 18.35
CA LEU A 211 -19.46 12.85 19.71
C LEU A 211 -19.28 11.44 20.31
N LEU A 212 -18.61 11.37 21.44
CA LEU A 212 -18.36 10.13 22.17
C LEU A 212 -18.75 10.27 23.64
N VAL A 213 -19.19 9.15 24.22
CA VAL A 213 -19.19 8.93 25.66
C VAL A 213 -18.02 8.03 25.99
N GLN A 214 -17.25 8.39 27.00
CA GLN A 214 -16.05 7.66 27.41
C GLN A 214 -16.20 7.20 28.86
N TYR A 215 -15.89 5.94 29.09
CA TYR A 215 -15.66 5.40 30.43
C TYR A 215 -14.18 5.09 30.59
N ASN A 216 -13.57 5.57 31.65
CA ASN A 216 -12.15 5.37 31.90
C ASN A 216 -11.90 5.09 33.39
N ASN A 217 -11.40 3.91 33.69
CA ASN A 217 -10.88 3.56 35.00
C ASN A 217 -9.43 3.06 34.88
N LYS A 218 -8.88 2.48 35.94
CA LYS A 218 -7.47 2.03 35.93
C LYS A 218 -7.20 0.88 34.93
N SER A 219 -8.19 0.07 34.63
CA SER A 219 -8.04 -1.14 33.80
C SER A 219 -8.83 -1.10 32.50
N THR A 220 -9.83 -0.22 32.40
CA THR A 220 -10.77 -0.23 31.27
C THR A 220 -10.97 1.16 30.72
N ASN A 221 -10.88 1.30 29.39
CA ASN A 221 -11.30 2.46 28.62
C ASN A 221 -12.33 1.99 27.59
N LEU A 222 -13.53 2.55 27.66
CA LEU A 222 -14.60 2.35 26.70
C LEU A 222 -14.93 3.69 26.05
N GLN A 223 -15.03 3.71 24.74
CA GLN A 223 -15.48 4.86 23.96
C GLN A 223 -16.60 4.37 23.04
N ALA A 224 -17.75 5.03 23.12
CA ALA A 224 -18.89 4.71 22.27
C ALA A 224 -19.56 6.01 21.78
N GLY A 225 -20.00 6.01 20.55
CA GLY A 225 -20.67 7.17 19.96
C GLY A 225 -20.69 7.11 18.44
N GLY A 226 -20.51 8.24 17.78
CA GLY A 226 -20.50 8.30 16.34
C GLY A 226 -19.81 9.55 15.81
N PHE A 227 -19.60 9.53 14.52
CA PHE A 227 -19.08 10.70 13.81
C PHE A 227 -19.82 10.97 12.52
N VAL A 228 -19.75 12.20 12.07
CA VAL A 228 -20.22 12.66 10.78
C VAL A 228 -19.03 13.23 10.01
N ARG A 229 -18.96 12.92 8.73
CA ARG A 229 -17.99 13.48 7.80
C ARG A 229 -18.73 14.14 6.65
N VAL A 230 -18.36 15.37 6.34
CA VAL A 230 -18.92 16.15 5.24
C VAL A 230 -17.77 16.50 4.31
N ILE A 231 -17.82 16.04 3.08
CA ILE A 231 -16.73 16.13 2.12
C ILE A 231 -17.24 16.82 0.86
N ASN A 232 -16.42 17.74 0.33
CA ASN A 232 -16.51 18.20 -1.04
C ASN A 232 -15.18 17.92 -1.73
N ASN A 233 -15.24 17.30 -2.89
CA ASN A 233 -14.10 17.12 -3.79
C ASN A 233 -14.49 17.71 -5.13
N GLU A 234 -13.79 18.75 -5.55
CA GLU A 234 -13.93 19.35 -6.86
C GLU A 234 -12.66 19.05 -7.68
N ASN A 235 -12.83 18.63 -8.90
CA ASN A 235 -11.74 18.40 -9.83
C ASN A 235 -12.04 19.17 -11.12
N HIS A 236 -11.05 19.91 -11.57
CA HIS A 236 -10.95 20.46 -12.90
C HIS A 236 -9.74 19.79 -13.57
N GLY A 237 -9.94 19.20 -14.75
CA GLY A 237 -8.89 18.48 -15.45
C GLY A 237 -8.99 18.66 -16.95
N ARG A 238 -7.82 18.64 -17.62
CA ARG A 238 -7.70 18.48 -19.07
C ARG A 238 -6.85 17.26 -19.32
N SER A 239 -7.32 16.38 -20.19
CA SER A 239 -6.56 15.21 -20.60
C SER A 239 -7.09 14.74 -21.96
N TYR A 240 -6.19 14.39 -22.88
CA TYR A 240 -6.52 13.95 -24.24
C TYR A 240 -7.45 14.92 -24.98
N GLY A 241 -7.18 16.23 -24.86
CA GLY A 241 -7.97 17.28 -25.47
C GLY A 241 -9.35 17.55 -24.85
N LEU A 242 -9.73 16.85 -23.77
CA LEU A 242 -11.02 17.01 -23.10
C LEU A 242 -10.88 17.77 -21.79
N ASP A 243 -11.64 18.86 -21.64
CA ASP A 243 -11.82 19.56 -20.38
C ASP A 243 -12.95 18.92 -19.58
N THR A 244 -12.69 18.69 -18.30
CA THR A 244 -13.63 18.02 -17.40
C THR A 244 -13.77 18.77 -16.08
N HIS A 245 -15.01 18.92 -15.62
CA HIS A 245 -15.33 19.40 -14.29
C HIS A 245 -16.18 18.38 -13.54
N THR A 246 -15.76 17.97 -12.35
CA THR A 246 -16.50 17.03 -11.52
C THR A 246 -16.60 17.52 -10.07
N GLY A 247 -17.71 17.25 -9.42
CA GLY A 247 -17.90 17.50 -7.99
C GLY A 247 -18.14 18.95 -7.59
N LYS A 248 -18.25 19.89 -8.54
CA LYS A 248 -18.51 21.30 -8.24
C LYS A 248 -19.84 21.48 -7.52
N GLY A 249 -19.78 22.02 -6.28
CA GLY A 249 -20.98 22.22 -5.46
C GLY A 249 -21.57 20.93 -4.85
N GLU A 250 -20.96 19.78 -5.06
CA GLU A 250 -21.46 18.51 -4.55
C GLU A 250 -20.87 18.19 -3.17
N TRP A 251 -21.74 18.09 -2.17
CA TRP A 251 -21.36 17.69 -0.81
C TRP A 251 -21.84 16.28 -0.50
N ALA A 252 -20.96 15.43 0.00
CA ALA A 252 -21.35 14.15 0.55
C ALA A 252 -21.22 14.12 2.06
N THR A 253 -22.23 13.56 2.68
CA THR A 253 -22.29 13.35 4.11
C THR A 253 -22.29 11.84 4.38
N ALA A 254 -21.38 11.41 5.26
CA ALA A 254 -21.36 10.07 5.80
C ALA A 254 -21.39 10.17 7.33
N TRP A 255 -22.14 9.28 7.97
CA TRP A 255 -22.11 9.11 9.43
C TRP A 255 -21.71 7.67 9.76
N SER A 256 -21.10 7.47 10.89
CA SER A 256 -20.61 6.16 11.31
C SER A 256 -20.72 6.00 12.81
N PRO A 257 -21.22 4.86 13.29
CA PRO A 257 -21.04 4.48 14.68
C PRO A 257 -19.58 4.19 14.98
N PHE A 258 -19.21 4.33 16.24
CA PHE A 258 -17.88 4.07 16.74
C PHE A 258 -17.95 3.36 18.10
N LEU A 259 -17.20 2.29 18.23
CA LEU A 259 -17.01 1.58 19.49
C LEU A 259 -15.55 1.20 19.66
N LYS A 260 -14.94 1.55 20.78
CA LYS A 260 -13.61 1.12 21.16
C LYS A 260 -13.59 0.71 22.62
N LEU A 261 -13.21 -0.51 22.88
CA LEU A 261 -12.98 -1.06 24.22
C LEU A 261 -11.51 -1.41 24.36
N THR A 262 -10.86 -0.87 25.37
CA THR A 262 -9.51 -1.28 25.80
C THR A 262 -9.61 -1.69 27.25
N THR A 263 -9.21 -2.91 27.59
CA THR A 263 -9.26 -3.38 28.98
C THR A 263 -8.07 -4.28 29.30
N THR A 264 -7.65 -4.20 30.56
CA THR A 264 -6.64 -5.10 31.12
C THR A 264 -7.29 -5.92 32.22
N ILE A 265 -7.29 -7.25 32.07
CA ILE A 265 -7.85 -8.21 33.01
C ILE A 265 -6.69 -9.09 33.48
N LYS A 266 -6.25 -8.86 34.73
CA LYS A 266 -5.00 -9.44 35.26
C LYS A 266 -3.83 -9.09 34.33
N ASP A 267 -3.17 -10.10 33.76
CA ASP A 267 -1.99 -9.97 32.88
C ASP A 267 -2.37 -9.97 31.38
N ASN A 268 -3.66 -9.83 31.05
CA ASN A 268 -4.13 -9.83 29.68
C ASN A 268 -4.62 -8.44 29.30
N PHE A 269 -4.15 -7.92 28.19
CA PHE A 269 -4.64 -6.72 27.53
C PHE A 269 -5.56 -7.10 26.39
N ILE A 270 -6.68 -6.39 26.25
CA ILE A 270 -7.65 -6.60 25.17
C ILE A 270 -8.03 -5.24 24.60
N LEU A 271 -7.96 -5.11 23.28
CA LEU A 271 -8.48 -3.99 22.52
C LEU A 271 -9.47 -4.51 21.47
N PHE A 272 -10.69 -4.00 21.51
CA PHE A 272 -11.69 -4.20 20.48
C PHE A 272 -12.07 -2.84 19.89
N LYS A 273 -12.20 -2.76 18.57
CA LYS A 273 -12.64 -1.55 17.87
C LYS A 273 -13.57 -1.93 16.72
N TYR A 274 -14.63 -1.16 16.58
CA TYR A 274 -15.49 -1.17 15.41
C TYR A 274 -15.72 0.26 14.96
N ASP A 275 -15.57 0.48 13.67
CA ASP A 275 -16.01 1.71 13.00
C ASP A 275 -16.53 1.40 11.60
N MET A 276 -17.11 2.39 10.94
CA MET A 276 -17.53 2.33 9.56
C MET A 276 -16.98 3.55 8.83
N ASN A 277 -16.32 3.31 7.72
CA ASN A 277 -15.79 4.37 6.87
C ASN A 277 -16.58 4.46 5.57
N SER A 278 -16.63 5.66 5.01
CA SER A 278 -17.11 5.90 3.65
C SER A 278 -16.00 6.50 2.82
N GLU A 279 -15.72 5.92 1.68
CA GLU A 279 -14.72 6.41 0.75
C GLU A 279 -15.39 6.87 -0.54
N ARG A 280 -15.09 8.11 -0.94
CA ARG A 280 -15.53 8.63 -2.23
C ARG A 280 -14.60 8.18 -3.35
N PRO A 281 -15.14 8.05 -4.57
CA PRO A 281 -14.30 7.88 -5.76
C PRO A 281 -13.27 8.99 -5.87
N THR A 282 -12.05 8.63 -6.27
CA THR A 282 -11.00 9.60 -6.57
C THR A 282 -11.33 10.38 -7.83
N PRO A 283 -10.90 11.64 -7.99
CA PRO A 283 -11.12 12.40 -9.21
C PRO A 283 -10.73 11.61 -10.47
N SER A 284 -9.56 11.00 -10.49
CA SER A 284 -9.09 10.20 -11.62
C SER A 284 -9.98 8.99 -11.96
N SER A 285 -10.77 8.50 -11.01
CA SER A 285 -11.68 7.37 -11.25
C SER A 285 -13.05 7.78 -11.80
N ILE A 286 -13.39 9.07 -11.74
CA ILE A 286 -14.64 9.61 -12.26
C ILE A 286 -14.47 10.56 -13.44
N THR A 287 -13.24 10.95 -13.77
CA THR A 287 -12.96 11.84 -14.90
C THR A 287 -13.38 11.19 -16.21
N PRO A 288 -14.27 11.81 -17.02
CA PRO A 288 -14.80 11.24 -18.24
C PRO A 288 -13.79 11.34 -19.40
N ALA A 289 -12.60 10.83 -19.20
CA ALA A 289 -11.51 10.82 -20.17
C ALA A 289 -10.80 9.47 -20.20
N ALA A 290 -10.29 9.09 -21.36
CA ALA A 290 -9.39 7.96 -21.46
C ALA A 290 -7.98 8.35 -20.97
N ARG A 291 -7.28 7.42 -20.36
CA ARG A 291 -5.88 7.56 -19.92
C ARG A 291 -5.06 6.43 -20.53
N ILE A 292 -4.08 6.79 -21.29
CA ILE A 292 -3.12 5.85 -21.87
C ILE A 292 -2.03 5.61 -20.82
N LEU A 293 -2.07 4.45 -20.16
CA LEU A 293 -1.05 4.05 -19.19
C LEU A 293 0.22 3.56 -19.90
N ASN A 294 0.02 2.86 -21.00
CA ASN A 294 0.95 2.58 -22.09
C ASN A 294 0.11 2.27 -23.34
N PRO A 295 0.70 2.18 -24.55
CA PRO A 295 -0.06 1.94 -25.77
C PRO A 295 -0.96 0.69 -25.76
N LEU A 296 -0.64 -0.30 -24.93
CA LEU A 296 -1.40 -1.55 -24.82
C LEU A 296 -2.29 -1.60 -23.56
N ARG A 297 -2.35 -0.51 -22.76
CA ARG A 297 -3.14 -0.44 -21.52
C ARG A 297 -3.79 0.93 -21.38
N ILE A 298 -5.08 0.96 -21.54
CA ILE A 298 -5.89 2.18 -21.51
C ILE A 298 -6.90 2.09 -20.37
N SER A 299 -7.16 3.17 -19.69
CA SER A 299 -8.19 3.26 -18.67
C SER A 299 -9.10 4.46 -18.91
N ALA A 300 -10.37 4.36 -18.50
CA ALA A 300 -11.30 5.49 -18.48
C ALA A 300 -11.89 5.66 -17.09
N GLY A 301 -12.34 6.87 -16.76
CA GLY A 301 -13.11 7.09 -15.54
C GLY A 301 -14.59 6.77 -15.73
N ASN A 302 -15.31 6.60 -14.62
CA ASN A 302 -16.75 6.34 -14.60
C ASN A 302 -17.47 7.37 -13.74
N ILE A 303 -18.19 8.30 -14.37
CA ILE A 303 -18.94 9.37 -13.68
C ILE A 303 -20.05 8.83 -12.76
N TYR A 304 -20.49 7.59 -12.94
CA TYR A 304 -21.55 6.95 -12.15
C TYR A 304 -21.00 6.19 -10.93
N LEU A 305 -19.72 6.30 -10.64
CA LEU A 305 -19.12 5.65 -9.48
C LEU A 305 -19.71 6.20 -8.17
N LYS A 306 -20.17 5.30 -7.31
CA LYS A 306 -20.75 5.63 -6.01
C LYS A 306 -19.69 5.51 -4.89
N PRO A 307 -19.85 6.25 -3.77
CA PRO A 307 -19.07 6.00 -2.57
C PRO A 307 -19.23 4.56 -2.08
N SER A 308 -18.15 3.97 -1.58
CA SER A 308 -18.18 2.69 -0.88
C SER A 308 -18.31 2.89 0.63
N PHE A 309 -18.96 1.94 1.30
CA PHE A 309 -19.09 1.91 2.76
C PHE A 309 -18.36 0.67 3.27
N THR A 310 -17.37 0.89 4.14
CA THR A 310 -16.54 -0.19 4.70
C THR A 310 -16.77 -0.29 6.19
N HIS A 311 -17.14 -1.46 6.65
CA HIS A 311 -17.22 -1.83 8.07
C HIS A 311 -15.88 -2.41 8.49
N ASP A 312 -15.27 -1.84 9.52
CA ASP A 312 -13.97 -2.25 10.05
C ASP A 312 -14.15 -2.83 11.46
N LEU A 313 -13.69 -4.05 11.65
CA LEU A 313 -13.66 -4.75 12.92
C LEU A 313 -12.21 -5.08 13.27
N PHE A 314 -11.79 -4.73 14.48
CA PHE A 314 -10.43 -4.92 14.93
C PHE A 314 -10.40 -5.48 16.36
N LEU A 315 -9.61 -6.52 16.57
CA LEU A 315 -9.38 -7.12 17.88
C LEU A 315 -7.89 -7.39 18.07
N THR A 316 -7.34 -6.96 19.22
CA THR A 316 -6.08 -7.48 19.71
C THR A 316 -6.22 -7.99 21.12
N ALA A 317 -5.48 -9.03 21.45
CA ALA A 317 -5.30 -9.49 22.80
C ALA A 317 -3.86 -9.94 23.01
N ASP A 318 -3.27 -9.53 24.12
CA ASP A 318 -1.94 -9.98 24.51
C ASP A 318 -1.89 -10.28 26.01
N GLY A 319 -0.98 -11.15 26.36
CA GLY A 319 -0.69 -11.51 27.75
C GLY A 319 0.79 -11.82 27.95
N ASP A 320 1.33 -11.35 29.06
CA ASP A 320 2.73 -11.60 29.43
C ASP A 320 2.77 -12.26 30.83
N PHE A 321 3.25 -13.50 30.85
CA PHE A 321 3.35 -14.35 32.03
C PHE A 321 4.80 -14.73 32.29
N GLU A 322 5.09 -15.23 33.44
CA GLU A 322 6.47 -15.54 33.85
C GLU A 322 7.27 -16.39 32.82
N ARG A 323 6.59 -17.35 32.20
CA ARG A 323 7.23 -18.32 31.30
C ARG A 323 6.79 -18.23 29.85
N TRP A 324 5.73 -17.52 29.56
CA TRP A 324 5.19 -17.43 28.19
C TRP A 324 4.46 -16.10 27.98
N ASN A 325 4.42 -15.66 26.75
CA ASN A 325 3.59 -14.55 26.30
C ASN A 325 2.87 -14.93 25.02
N TYR A 326 1.80 -14.23 24.74
CA TYR A 326 1.08 -14.38 23.49
C TYR A 326 0.60 -13.02 22.98
N TYR A 327 0.38 -12.96 21.68
CA TYR A 327 -0.25 -11.87 21.00
C TYR A 327 -1.23 -12.43 19.97
N ILE A 328 -2.46 -11.92 20.00
CA ILE A 328 -3.52 -12.23 19.04
C ILE A 328 -3.93 -10.92 18.37
N TYR A 329 -4.08 -10.96 17.08
CA TYR A 329 -4.58 -9.88 16.25
C TYR A 329 -5.64 -10.45 15.31
N MET A 330 -6.77 -9.78 15.18
CA MET A 330 -7.78 -10.05 14.17
C MET A 330 -8.27 -8.73 13.59
N ASP A 331 -8.40 -8.70 12.29
CA ASP A 331 -8.87 -7.56 11.53
C ASP A 331 -9.81 -8.07 10.45
N GLY A 332 -10.95 -7.40 10.29
CA GLY A 332 -11.95 -7.75 9.30
C GLY A 332 -12.56 -6.51 8.70
N GLU A 333 -12.62 -6.45 7.38
CA GLU A 333 -13.28 -5.41 6.64
C GLU A 333 -14.29 -5.98 5.66
N TYR A 334 -15.42 -5.31 5.53
CA TYR A 334 -16.43 -5.58 4.53
C TYR A 334 -16.89 -4.27 3.90
N SER A 335 -16.76 -4.19 2.59
CA SER A 335 -17.18 -3.02 1.82
C SER A 335 -18.45 -3.33 1.03
N LYS A 336 -19.51 -2.61 1.34
CA LYS A 336 -20.69 -2.53 0.47
C LYS A 336 -20.39 -1.56 -0.68
N ASP A 337 -20.85 -1.87 -1.87
CA ASP A 337 -20.56 -1.11 -3.09
C ASP A 337 -19.05 -0.91 -3.31
N ALA A 338 -18.25 -1.93 -2.99
CA ALA A 338 -16.82 -1.91 -3.11
C ALA A 338 -16.39 -1.49 -4.52
N LYS A 339 -15.39 -0.61 -4.59
CA LYS A 339 -14.79 -0.24 -5.87
C LYS A 339 -14.12 -1.46 -6.50
N SER A 340 -14.45 -1.72 -7.75
CA SER A 340 -13.97 -2.80 -8.57
C SER A 340 -13.59 -2.27 -9.95
N ASN A 341 -13.17 -3.13 -10.86
CA ASN A 341 -12.86 -2.78 -12.24
C ASN A 341 -13.61 -3.69 -13.21
N ALA A 342 -14.05 -3.09 -14.32
CA ALA A 342 -14.40 -3.82 -15.53
C ALA A 342 -13.23 -3.75 -16.50
N SER A 343 -12.87 -4.86 -17.14
CA SER A 343 -11.75 -4.93 -18.09
C SER A 343 -12.11 -5.77 -19.30
N TRP A 344 -11.55 -5.39 -20.46
CA TRP A 344 -11.71 -6.10 -21.73
C TRP A 344 -10.49 -5.88 -22.61
N PHE A 345 -10.42 -6.65 -23.69
CA PHE A 345 -9.44 -6.47 -24.77
C PHE A 345 -10.17 -6.14 -26.07
N ASP A 346 -9.57 -5.29 -26.89
CA ASP A 346 -10.01 -5.07 -28.28
C ASP A 346 -9.42 -6.12 -29.24
N LYS A 347 -9.71 -5.97 -30.53
CA LYS A 347 -9.17 -6.83 -31.60
C LYS A 347 -7.65 -6.82 -31.70
N ASN A 348 -6.99 -5.74 -31.25
CA ASN A 348 -5.53 -5.59 -31.29
C ASN A 348 -4.87 -6.03 -29.97
N SER A 349 -5.63 -6.68 -29.06
CA SER A 349 -5.18 -7.08 -27.71
C SER A 349 -4.75 -5.92 -26.82
N VAL A 350 -5.22 -4.70 -27.11
CA VAL A 350 -5.09 -3.56 -26.21
C VAL A 350 -6.04 -3.78 -25.04
N ARG A 351 -5.52 -3.68 -23.82
CA ARG A 351 -6.30 -3.85 -22.60
C ARG A 351 -6.93 -2.54 -22.16
N TYR A 352 -8.22 -2.56 -21.98
CA TYR A 352 -9.01 -1.46 -21.43
C TYR A 352 -9.50 -1.77 -20.03
N SER A 353 -9.67 -0.74 -19.20
CA SER A 353 -10.25 -0.87 -17.88
C SER A 353 -11.04 0.37 -17.47
N ILE A 354 -12.10 0.17 -16.71
CA ILE A 354 -12.94 1.23 -16.15
C ILE A 354 -13.38 0.84 -14.73
N PRO A 355 -13.31 1.75 -13.76
CA PRO A 355 -13.77 1.46 -12.41
C PRO A 355 -15.30 1.37 -12.34
N VAL A 356 -15.78 0.41 -11.56
CA VAL A 356 -17.21 0.18 -11.31
C VAL A 356 -17.43 -0.16 -9.83
N ASN A 357 -18.68 -0.08 -9.34
CA ASN A 357 -19.01 -0.59 -8.03
C ASN A 357 -19.45 -2.06 -8.12
N SER A 358 -19.02 -2.89 -7.19
CA SER A 358 -19.50 -4.26 -7.07
C SER A 358 -20.81 -4.32 -6.32
N LYS A 359 -21.88 -4.86 -6.92
CA LYS A 359 -23.17 -5.08 -6.25
C LYS A 359 -23.10 -6.11 -5.12
N LYS A 360 -22.16 -7.04 -5.17
CA LYS A 360 -22.00 -8.10 -4.15
C LYS A 360 -21.08 -7.71 -3.01
N GLY A 361 -20.47 -6.53 -3.08
CA GLY A 361 -19.47 -6.11 -2.10
C GLY A 361 -18.20 -6.99 -2.14
N GLY A 362 -17.28 -6.66 -1.28
CA GLY A 362 -16.03 -7.39 -1.09
C GLY A 362 -15.51 -7.17 0.32
N GLY A 363 -14.50 -7.91 0.71
CA GLY A 363 -13.90 -7.75 2.01
C GLY A 363 -12.85 -8.80 2.31
N ASN A 364 -12.22 -8.65 3.46
CA ASN A 364 -11.28 -9.62 3.98
C ASN A 364 -11.44 -9.78 5.49
N ILE A 365 -10.99 -10.91 5.99
CA ILE A 365 -10.75 -11.16 7.40
C ILE A 365 -9.36 -11.78 7.52
N GLN A 366 -8.56 -11.25 8.41
CA GLN A 366 -7.23 -11.77 8.69
C GLN A 366 -7.02 -11.92 10.19
N GLY A 367 -6.19 -12.89 10.54
CA GLY A 367 -5.82 -13.16 11.92
C GLY A 367 -4.34 -13.48 12.03
N TYR A 368 -3.77 -13.12 13.15
CA TYR A 368 -2.39 -13.38 13.50
C TYR A 368 -2.32 -13.82 14.96
N TYR A 369 -1.62 -14.89 15.21
CA TYR A 369 -1.28 -15.39 16.54
C TYR A 369 0.22 -15.58 16.64
N ASN A 370 0.79 -15.09 17.72
CA ASN A 370 2.18 -15.34 18.07
C ASN A 370 2.26 -15.74 19.53
N ALA A 371 3.07 -16.74 19.85
CA ALA A 371 3.40 -17.09 21.22
C ALA A 371 4.88 -17.40 21.37
N TYR A 372 5.39 -17.07 22.54
CA TYR A 372 6.75 -17.36 22.95
C TYR A 372 6.75 -18.02 24.31
N ILE A 373 7.36 -19.19 24.43
CA ILE A 373 7.32 -20.06 25.60
C ILE A 373 8.74 -20.42 26.03
N ASN A 374 9.14 -20.02 27.22
CA ASN A 374 10.38 -20.51 27.82
C ASN A 374 10.20 -21.94 28.34
N LEU A 375 10.74 -22.91 27.63
CA LEU A 375 10.61 -24.34 27.96
C LEU A 375 11.40 -24.72 29.22
N THR A 376 12.47 -23.98 29.51
CA THR A 376 13.31 -24.21 30.70
C THR A 376 13.21 -23.05 31.70
N LYS A 377 13.34 -23.33 33.01
CA LYS A 377 13.33 -22.31 34.07
C LYS A 377 14.41 -21.26 33.90
N ASN A 378 15.59 -21.64 33.43
CA ASN A 378 16.73 -20.75 33.19
C ASN A 378 16.59 -19.97 31.85
N LYS A 379 15.47 -20.11 31.15
CA LYS A 379 15.16 -19.44 29.86
C LYS A 379 16.20 -19.69 28.74
N LYS A 380 16.95 -20.79 28.85
CA LYS A 380 17.95 -21.16 27.83
C LYS A 380 17.30 -21.76 26.58
N LEU A 381 16.19 -22.47 26.74
CA LEU A 381 15.44 -23.07 25.63
C LEU A 381 14.06 -22.44 25.55
N ALA A 382 13.69 -21.96 24.36
CA ALA A 382 12.41 -21.34 24.12
C ALA A 382 11.82 -21.80 22.79
N LEU A 383 10.50 -21.90 22.76
CA LEU A 383 9.67 -22.18 21.60
C LEU A 383 8.96 -20.90 21.19
N SER A 384 8.96 -20.57 19.91
CA SER A 384 8.10 -19.57 19.30
C SER A 384 7.14 -20.23 18.32
N THR A 385 5.91 -19.75 18.26
CA THR A 385 4.91 -20.17 17.29
C THR A 385 4.28 -18.94 16.68
N THR A 386 4.10 -18.93 15.36
CA THR A 386 3.35 -17.92 14.63
C THR A 386 2.35 -18.59 13.73
N LEU A 387 1.11 -18.15 13.79
CA LEU A 387 0.06 -18.56 12.86
C LEU A 387 -0.56 -17.31 12.29
N SER A 388 -0.74 -17.25 10.99
CA SER A 388 -1.54 -16.22 10.35
C SER A 388 -2.47 -16.83 9.30
N PHE A 389 -3.60 -16.19 9.13
CA PHE A 389 -4.52 -16.52 8.05
C PHE A 389 -5.14 -15.25 7.49
N ARG A 390 -5.50 -15.29 6.22
CA ARG A 390 -6.30 -14.28 5.56
C ARG A 390 -7.29 -14.96 4.63
N TYR A 391 -8.54 -14.58 4.74
CA TYR A 391 -9.57 -14.90 3.77
C TYR A 391 -10.00 -13.60 3.10
N SER A 392 -10.03 -13.57 1.78
CA SER A 392 -10.45 -12.42 1.00
C SER A 392 -11.51 -12.81 -0.02
N LYS A 393 -12.42 -11.87 -0.30
CA LYS A 393 -13.38 -11.94 -1.38
C LYS A 393 -13.36 -10.64 -2.14
N SER A 394 -13.10 -10.70 -3.43
CA SER A 394 -13.20 -9.56 -4.34
C SER A 394 -14.07 -9.92 -5.55
N VAL A 395 -14.60 -8.89 -6.18
CA VAL A 395 -15.47 -9.02 -7.36
C VAL A 395 -14.95 -8.09 -8.42
N SER A 396 -14.81 -8.58 -9.63
CA SER A 396 -14.51 -7.80 -10.83
C SER A 396 -15.47 -8.15 -11.96
N TYR A 397 -15.37 -7.41 -13.05
CA TYR A 397 -16.15 -7.65 -14.26
C TYR A 397 -15.19 -7.75 -15.43
N GLN A 398 -15.35 -8.76 -16.25
CA GLN A 398 -14.51 -8.93 -17.43
C GLN A 398 -15.33 -9.37 -18.63
N SER A 399 -14.88 -8.98 -19.81
CA SER A 399 -15.33 -9.61 -21.03
C SER A 399 -14.49 -10.86 -21.29
N THR A 400 -15.12 -11.96 -21.63
CA THR A 400 -14.45 -13.20 -22.05
C THR A 400 -14.11 -13.21 -23.55
N GLY A 401 -14.77 -12.31 -24.32
CA GLY A 401 -14.45 -12.05 -25.72
C GLY A 401 -13.86 -10.66 -25.93
N ARG A 402 -13.45 -10.38 -27.16
CA ARG A 402 -12.94 -9.06 -27.56
C ARG A 402 -14.08 -8.09 -27.80
N LEU A 403 -13.93 -6.85 -27.32
CA LEU A 403 -14.94 -5.81 -27.46
C LEU A 403 -14.31 -4.52 -27.98
N ASP A 404 -14.75 -4.05 -29.12
CA ASP A 404 -14.35 -2.74 -29.68
C ASP A 404 -15.31 -1.65 -29.17
N LEU A 405 -15.22 -1.31 -27.88
CA LEU A 405 -16.08 -0.30 -27.23
C LEU A 405 -15.48 1.10 -27.26
N MET A 406 -14.18 1.24 -27.46
CA MET A 406 -13.46 2.49 -27.33
C MET A 406 -12.50 2.68 -28.52
N ASP A 407 -12.74 3.70 -29.33
CA ASP A 407 -11.77 4.19 -30.30
C ASP A 407 -10.94 5.28 -29.63
N ILE A 408 -9.64 5.03 -29.43
CA ILE A 408 -8.78 5.95 -28.70
C ILE A 408 -8.41 7.19 -29.54
N ASP A 409 -8.41 7.06 -30.86
CA ASP A 409 -8.08 8.15 -31.78
C ASP A 409 -9.27 9.13 -31.96
N HIS A 410 -10.49 8.64 -31.72
CA HIS A 410 -11.75 9.40 -31.83
C HIS A 410 -12.62 9.14 -30.58
N PHE A 411 -12.05 9.23 -29.39
CA PHE A 411 -12.74 8.88 -28.17
C PHE A 411 -13.88 9.83 -27.84
N ASP A 412 -15.13 9.33 -27.96
CA ASP A 412 -16.35 10.01 -27.53
C ASP A 412 -16.92 9.35 -26.27
N TYR A 413 -16.70 9.99 -25.12
CA TYR A 413 -17.08 9.45 -23.82
C TYR A 413 -18.59 9.18 -23.68
N PRO A 414 -19.52 10.06 -24.12
CA PRO A 414 -20.94 9.77 -24.06
C PRO A 414 -21.36 8.53 -24.86
N THR A 415 -20.86 8.36 -26.06
CA THR A 415 -21.15 7.18 -26.92
C THR A 415 -20.57 5.92 -26.29
N PHE A 416 -19.34 5.98 -25.79
CA PHE A 416 -18.72 4.88 -25.04
C PHE A 416 -19.57 4.48 -23.84
N MET A 417 -19.96 5.42 -22.97
CA MET A 417 -20.75 5.11 -21.77
C MET A 417 -22.13 4.58 -22.09
N LYS A 418 -22.76 5.02 -23.16
CA LYS A 418 -24.03 4.47 -23.62
C LYS A 418 -23.89 2.99 -24.00
N ALA A 419 -22.85 2.62 -24.72
CA ALA A 419 -22.57 1.24 -25.12
C ALA A 419 -22.15 0.35 -23.91
N PHE A 420 -21.34 0.90 -23.02
CA PHE A 420 -20.81 0.19 -21.85
C PHE A 420 -21.82 0.09 -20.70
N TRP A 421 -22.42 1.23 -20.29
CA TRP A 421 -23.19 1.37 -19.07
C TRP A 421 -24.71 1.36 -19.30
N GLY A 422 -25.16 1.94 -20.43
CA GLY A 422 -26.56 2.14 -20.76
C GLY A 422 -26.98 3.60 -20.64
N ASP A 423 -28.28 3.84 -20.90
CA ASP A 423 -28.87 5.18 -20.98
C ASP A 423 -29.13 5.84 -19.60
N ASN A 424 -28.95 5.11 -18.49
CA ASN A 424 -29.27 5.60 -17.16
C ASN A 424 -28.13 5.36 -16.15
N ALA A 425 -28.14 6.12 -15.05
CA ALA A 425 -27.14 6.04 -13.98
C ALA A 425 -27.13 4.70 -13.22
N SER A 426 -28.14 3.82 -13.41
CA SER A 426 -28.21 2.51 -12.72
C SER A 426 -27.25 1.49 -13.30
N GLY A 427 -26.80 1.66 -14.54
CA GLY A 427 -25.95 0.73 -15.25
C GLY A 427 -26.62 -0.61 -15.57
N ASP A 428 -27.90 -0.59 -15.87
CA ASP A 428 -28.68 -1.81 -16.10
C ASP A 428 -28.13 -2.62 -17.27
N LEU A 429 -27.64 -1.97 -18.32
CA LEU A 429 -27.00 -2.66 -19.45
C LEU A 429 -25.76 -3.43 -19.00
N PHE A 430 -24.90 -2.79 -18.21
CA PHE A 430 -23.67 -3.37 -17.69
C PHE A 430 -23.95 -4.52 -16.73
N TYR A 431 -24.72 -4.27 -15.66
CA TYR A 431 -24.96 -5.28 -14.61
C TYR A 431 -25.84 -6.45 -15.06
N SER A 432 -26.59 -6.33 -16.14
CA SER A 432 -27.32 -7.46 -16.74
C SER A 432 -26.45 -8.38 -17.60
N GLY A 433 -25.19 -7.98 -17.85
CA GLY A 433 -24.27 -8.70 -18.74
C GLY A 433 -24.54 -8.49 -20.24
N LYS A 434 -25.52 -7.66 -20.61
CA LYS A 434 -25.88 -7.40 -22.02
C LYS A 434 -24.81 -6.57 -22.75
N SER A 435 -23.96 -5.85 -22.02
CA SER A 435 -22.78 -5.16 -22.56
C SER A 435 -21.58 -6.07 -22.80
N GLY A 436 -21.73 -7.39 -22.63
CA GLY A 436 -20.65 -8.37 -22.85
C GLY A 436 -19.76 -8.64 -21.63
N PHE A 437 -20.04 -8.00 -20.49
CA PHE A 437 -19.29 -8.22 -19.25
C PHE A 437 -19.94 -9.28 -18.37
N LYS A 438 -19.10 -10.15 -17.79
CA LYS A 438 -19.50 -11.14 -16.80
C LYS A 438 -18.84 -10.81 -15.46
N GLU A 439 -19.57 -11.06 -14.38
CA GLU A 439 -19.05 -10.92 -13.04
C GLU A 439 -18.11 -12.08 -12.71
N SER A 440 -16.93 -11.77 -12.21
CA SER A 440 -15.97 -12.72 -11.66
C SER A 440 -15.80 -12.46 -10.16
N THR A 441 -16.04 -13.48 -9.35
CA THR A 441 -15.74 -13.45 -7.91
C THR A 441 -14.47 -14.26 -7.67
N MET A 442 -13.49 -13.64 -7.04
CA MET A 442 -12.30 -14.30 -6.52
C MET A 442 -12.45 -14.48 -5.01
N THR A 443 -12.15 -15.69 -4.53
CA THR A 443 -11.95 -15.97 -3.10
C THR A 443 -10.52 -16.43 -2.88
N GLY A 444 -9.81 -15.76 -1.98
CA GLY A 444 -8.43 -16.06 -1.60
C GLY A 444 -8.35 -16.59 -0.17
N VAL A 445 -7.47 -17.56 0.05
CA VAL A 445 -7.07 -18.05 1.38
C VAL A 445 -5.56 -18.06 1.42
N GLU A 446 -5.00 -17.25 2.31
CA GLU A 446 -3.59 -17.28 2.67
C GLU A 446 -3.46 -17.83 4.09
N ALA A 447 -2.58 -18.77 4.33
CA ALA A 447 -2.32 -19.30 5.66
C ALA A 447 -0.81 -19.51 5.83
N ASN A 448 -0.28 -19.08 6.98
CA ASN A 448 1.10 -19.27 7.33
C ASN A 448 1.21 -19.87 8.73
N GLY A 449 2.06 -20.88 8.87
CA GLY A 449 2.41 -21.48 10.15
C GLY A 449 3.92 -21.54 10.32
N GLU A 450 4.43 -21.01 11.43
CA GLU A 450 5.85 -21.06 11.77
C GLU A 450 6.04 -21.60 13.19
N ILE A 451 7.01 -22.47 13.35
CA ILE A 451 7.53 -22.95 14.63
C ILE A 451 9.02 -22.66 14.68
N GLY A 452 9.48 -22.05 15.77
CA GLY A 452 10.90 -21.77 16.01
C GLY A 452 11.37 -22.31 17.36
N LEU A 453 12.54 -22.90 17.38
CA LEU A 453 13.22 -23.33 18.60
C LEU A 453 14.50 -22.51 18.77
N ARG A 454 14.60 -21.79 19.90
CA ARG A 454 15.75 -20.99 20.24
C ARG A 454 16.48 -21.60 21.44
N TYR A 455 17.79 -21.78 21.29
CA TYR A 455 18.67 -22.26 22.34
C TYR A 455 19.80 -21.26 22.62
N ARG A 456 19.90 -20.82 23.90
CA ARG A 456 20.99 -20.00 24.39
C ARG A 456 22.01 -20.93 25.06
N ALA A 457 23.04 -21.34 24.31
CA ALA A 457 24.06 -22.25 24.78
C ALA A 457 24.83 -21.66 25.99
N ILE A 458 25.29 -20.43 25.80
CA ILE A 458 25.92 -19.58 26.82
C ILE A 458 25.39 -18.15 26.68
N ASP A 459 25.70 -17.26 27.61
CA ASP A 459 25.08 -15.91 27.64
C ASP A 459 25.34 -15.07 26.38
N ASN A 460 26.42 -15.35 25.66
CA ASN A 460 26.84 -14.65 24.44
C ASN A 460 26.66 -15.46 23.17
N LEU A 461 26.06 -16.66 23.18
CA LEU A 461 25.81 -17.50 22.03
C LEU A 461 24.36 -17.97 22.00
N THR A 462 23.63 -17.56 20.99
CA THR A 462 22.23 -17.97 20.73
C THR A 462 22.13 -18.63 19.35
N MET A 463 21.45 -19.75 19.29
CA MET A 463 21.10 -20.46 18.05
C MET A 463 19.59 -20.56 17.96
N ALA A 464 19.05 -20.45 16.76
CA ALA A 464 17.64 -20.67 16.50
C ALA A 464 17.46 -21.45 15.19
N ILE A 465 16.44 -22.29 15.16
CA ILE A 465 15.98 -22.97 13.95
C ILE A 465 14.48 -22.73 13.82
N HIS A 466 14.04 -22.45 12.63
CA HIS A 466 12.64 -22.15 12.31
C HIS A 466 12.17 -22.99 11.13
N SER A 467 10.93 -23.43 11.19
CA SER A 467 10.21 -24.12 10.14
C SER A 467 8.92 -23.36 9.85
N CYS A 468 8.75 -22.95 8.61
CA CYS A 468 7.61 -22.18 8.15
C CYS A 468 6.97 -22.86 6.95
N ALA A 469 5.64 -22.90 6.90
CA ALA A 469 4.86 -23.32 5.74
C ALA A 469 3.80 -22.27 5.44
N THR A 470 3.74 -21.84 4.19
CA THR A 470 2.77 -20.87 3.69
C THR A 470 1.93 -21.54 2.60
N LEU A 471 0.61 -21.41 2.72
CA LEU A 471 -0.36 -21.79 1.71
C LEU A 471 -0.97 -20.52 1.12
N ASP A 472 -1.02 -20.43 -0.18
CA ASP A 472 -1.79 -19.44 -0.92
C ASP A 472 -2.70 -20.14 -1.93
N ARG A 473 -4.00 -19.92 -1.79
CA ARG A 473 -5.03 -20.56 -2.59
C ARG A 473 -6.02 -19.53 -3.09
N SER A 474 -6.30 -19.53 -4.39
CA SER A 474 -7.34 -18.70 -4.98
C SER A 474 -8.33 -19.54 -5.80
N LYS A 475 -9.58 -19.10 -5.79
CA LYS A 475 -10.66 -19.66 -6.60
C LYS A 475 -11.39 -18.56 -7.33
N TYR A 476 -11.63 -18.78 -8.60
CA TYR A 476 -12.34 -17.87 -9.50
C TYR A 476 -13.67 -18.47 -9.94
N SER A 477 -14.72 -17.66 -9.91
CA SER A 477 -16.06 -18.12 -10.31
C SER A 477 -16.24 -18.18 -11.81
N LEU A 478 -15.55 -17.31 -12.56
CA LEU A 478 -15.70 -17.21 -14.01
C LEU A 478 -14.81 -18.20 -14.76
N ASP A 479 -13.57 -18.35 -14.31
CA ASP A 479 -12.62 -19.26 -14.92
C ASP A 479 -11.93 -20.15 -13.88
N GLN A 480 -12.27 -21.44 -13.92
CA GLN A 480 -11.70 -22.42 -13.00
C GLN A 480 -10.23 -22.77 -13.32
N ASN A 481 -9.77 -22.53 -14.55
CA ASN A 481 -8.37 -22.77 -14.93
C ASN A 481 -7.42 -21.79 -14.25
N ALA A 482 -7.94 -20.62 -13.85
CA ALA A 482 -7.21 -19.64 -13.05
C ALA A 482 -7.09 -19.99 -11.55
N ASN A 483 -7.73 -21.09 -11.11
CA ASN A 483 -7.63 -21.55 -9.72
C ASN A 483 -6.20 -22.00 -9.41
N MET A 484 -5.70 -21.57 -8.25
CA MET A 484 -4.35 -21.92 -7.83
C MET A 484 -4.31 -22.41 -6.39
N ASN A 485 -3.27 -23.20 -6.12
CA ASN A 485 -2.98 -23.75 -4.81
C ASN A 485 -1.47 -23.93 -4.70
N VAL A 486 -0.81 -22.92 -4.12
CA VAL A 486 0.65 -22.89 -4.03
C VAL A 486 1.10 -23.02 -2.58
N TRP A 487 2.25 -23.64 -2.42
CA TRP A 487 2.89 -23.80 -1.13
C TRP A 487 4.32 -23.28 -1.17
N GLU A 488 4.72 -22.58 -0.12
CA GLU A 488 6.11 -22.26 0.16
C GLU A 488 6.51 -22.83 1.52
N PHE A 489 7.58 -23.61 1.52
CA PHE A 489 8.21 -24.14 2.72
C PHE A 489 9.53 -23.42 2.92
N ARG A 490 9.75 -22.86 4.10
CA ARG A 490 10.98 -22.16 4.44
C ARG A 490 11.53 -22.68 5.76
N GLN A 491 12.79 -23.15 5.70
CA GLN A 491 13.54 -23.58 6.86
C GLN A 491 14.71 -22.62 7.03
N TYR A 492 14.92 -22.08 8.23
CA TYR A 492 16.06 -21.23 8.42
C TYR A 492 16.71 -21.42 9.78
N GLY A 493 18.04 -21.30 9.79
CA GLY A 493 18.87 -21.32 10.97
C GLY A 493 19.56 -19.97 11.18
N VAL A 494 19.62 -19.52 12.43
CA VAL A 494 20.29 -18.28 12.83
C VAL A 494 21.25 -18.60 13.96
N VAL A 495 22.50 -18.11 13.85
CA VAL A 495 23.48 -18.13 14.93
C VAL A 495 23.91 -16.70 15.22
N SER A 496 23.77 -16.28 16.47
CA SER A 496 24.22 -14.98 16.96
C SER A 496 25.23 -15.18 18.08
N TRP A 497 26.44 -14.64 17.92
CA TRP A 497 27.55 -14.82 18.84
C TRP A 497 28.28 -13.51 19.10
N ASN A 498 28.28 -13.10 20.37
CA ASN A 498 29.13 -12.01 20.84
C ASN A 498 30.46 -12.61 21.26
N THR A 499 31.46 -12.55 20.38
CA THR A 499 32.74 -13.21 20.60
C THR A 499 33.51 -12.59 21.78
N PRO A 500 34.39 -13.36 22.45
CA PRO A 500 35.24 -12.83 23.53
C PRO A 500 36.15 -11.67 23.09
N ILE A 501 36.47 -11.56 21.81
CA ILE A 501 37.31 -10.48 21.24
C ILE A 501 36.49 -9.23 20.86
N GLY A 502 35.20 -9.19 21.27
CA GLY A 502 34.34 -8.02 21.07
C GLY A 502 33.86 -7.83 19.63
N ILE A 503 33.79 -8.90 18.83
CA ILE A 503 33.14 -8.94 17.54
C ILE A 503 31.75 -9.57 17.74
N ASP A 504 30.69 -8.89 17.30
CA ASP A 504 29.36 -9.43 17.24
C ASP A 504 29.18 -10.08 15.84
N MET A 505 28.88 -11.37 15.82
CA MET A 505 28.64 -12.15 14.63
C MET A 505 27.19 -12.60 14.57
N MET A 506 26.56 -12.46 13.41
CA MET A 506 25.28 -13.10 13.09
C MET A 506 25.37 -13.74 11.71
N THR A 507 24.96 -14.99 11.62
CA THR A 507 24.83 -15.69 10.34
C THR A 507 23.45 -16.32 10.25
N ARG A 508 22.88 -16.30 9.04
CA ARG A 508 21.56 -16.84 8.73
C ARG A 508 21.64 -17.65 7.44
N LEU A 509 21.16 -18.88 7.50
CA LEU A 509 21.01 -19.76 6.35
C LEU A 509 19.52 -20.07 6.18
N ILE A 510 18.98 -19.85 4.98
CA ILE A 510 17.58 -20.09 4.63
C ILE A 510 17.52 -21.06 3.47
N TRP A 511 16.67 -22.07 3.58
CA TRP A 511 16.20 -22.89 2.48
C TRP A 511 14.75 -22.59 2.20
N THR A 512 14.42 -22.29 0.95
CA THR A 512 13.05 -22.04 0.48
C THR A 512 12.71 -23.03 -0.62
N SER A 513 11.55 -23.66 -0.51
CA SER A 513 11.03 -24.62 -1.50
C SER A 513 9.64 -24.18 -1.92
N ARG A 514 9.43 -24.01 -3.23
CA ARG A 514 8.17 -23.55 -3.84
C ARG A 514 7.52 -24.64 -4.64
N ARG A 515 6.19 -24.83 -4.46
CA ARG A 515 5.40 -25.90 -5.10
C ARG A 515 4.04 -25.37 -5.53
N GLY A 516 3.55 -25.84 -6.68
CA GLY A 516 2.24 -25.45 -7.22
C GLY A 516 2.25 -24.16 -8.05
N TYR A 517 3.40 -23.58 -8.28
CA TYR A 517 3.59 -22.43 -9.17
C TYR A 517 3.61 -22.85 -10.64
N ALA A 518 3.55 -21.88 -11.55
CA ALA A 518 3.70 -22.13 -12.98
C ALA A 518 5.04 -22.80 -13.30
N LYS A 519 5.14 -23.43 -14.49
CA LYS A 519 6.35 -24.11 -14.94
C LYS A 519 7.54 -23.15 -14.95
N GLY A 520 8.64 -23.56 -14.29
CA GLY A 520 9.86 -22.74 -14.15
C GLY A 520 9.95 -21.95 -12.85
N TYR A 521 8.89 -21.91 -12.04
CA TYR A 521 8.83 -21.19 -10.77
C TYR A 521 8.75 -22.11 -9.53
N ASN A 522 8.67 -23.42 -9.74
CA ASN A 522 8.79 -24.43 -8.67
C ASN A 522 10.26 -24.72 -8.46
N ASP A 523 10.89 -24.07 -7.49
CA ASP A 523 12.32 -24.18 -7.24
C ASP A 523 12.66 -24.34 -5.76
N ASP A 524 13.90 -24.73 -5.53
CA ASP A 524 14.53 -24.78 -4.22
C ASP A 524 15.70 -23.78 -4.24
N THR A 525 15.69 -22.82 -3.31
CA THR A 525 16.72 -21.79 -3.21
C THR A 525 17.37 -21.81 -1.83
N TRP A 526 18.64 -21.39 -1.78
CA TRP A 526 19.40 -21.21 -0.57
C TRP A 526 19.93 -19.77 -0.51
N ASP A 527 19.66 -19.10 0.58
CA ASP A 527 20.24 -17.78 0.92
C ASP A 527 21.08 -17.93 2.18
N TRP A 528 22.34 -17.51 2.09
CA TRP A 528 23.25 -17.48 3.23
C TRP A 528 23.81 -16.07 3.40
N SER A 529 23.61 -15.50 4.59
CA SER A 529 24.09 -14.17 4.94
C SER A 529 24.91 -14.15 6.23
N LEU A 530 25.86 -13.23 6.31
CA LEU A 530 26.78 -13.05 7.45
C LEU A 530 26.91 -11.56 7.77
N ILE A 531 26.80 -11.24 9.05
CA ILE A 531 27.07 -9.90 9.57
C ILE A 531 28.14 -10.01 10.66
N LEU A 532 29.20 -9.23 10.51
CA LEU A 532 30.24 -9.05 11.52
C LEU A 532 30.26 -7.58 11.95
N SER A 533 30.17 -7.30 13.25
CA SER A 533 30.26 -5.93 13.72
C SER A 533 31.17 -5.77 14.93
N LYS A 534 31.82 -4.61 15.02
CA LYS A 534 32.70 -4.27 16.14
C LYS A 534 32.56 -2.79 16.50
N SER A 535 32.33 -2.53 17.77
CA SER A 535 32.32 -1.17 18.30
C SER A 535 33.71 -0.81 18.88
N VAL A 536 34.28 0.27 18.40
CA VAL A 536 35.55 0.84 18.88
C VAL A 536 35.30 2.29 19.26
N LYS A 537 35.32 2.60 20.56
CA LYS A 537 34.97 3.93 21.11
C LYS A 537 33.59 4.42 20.58
N SER A 538 33.55 5.50 19.88
CA SER A 538 32.33 6.08 19.29
C SER A 538 32.00 5.59 17.85
N PHE A 539 32.82 4.70 17.32
CA PHE A 539 32.60 4.12 15.98
C PHE A 539 32.04 2.71 16.10
N ASN A 540 31.11 2.36 15.22
CA ASN A 540 30.66 1.00 14.97
C ASN A 540 30.99 0.65 13.52
N PHE A 541 31.73 -0.41 13.31
CA PHE A 541 32.06 -0.98 12.01
C PHE A 541 31.25 -2.23 11.83
N ALA A 542 30.53 -2.37 10.71
CA ALA A 542 29.80 -3.58 10.36
C ALA A 542 30.13 -3.98 8.92
N LEU A 543 30.54 -5.23 8.74
CA LEU A 543 30.66 -5.88 7.44
C LEU A 543 29.44 -6.80 7.28
N GLU A 544 28.68 -6.60 6.25
CA GLU A 544 27.52 -7.40 5.89
C GLU A 544 27.78 -8.08 4.55
N VAL A 545 27.65 -9.40 4.50
CA VAL A 545 27.77 -10.20 3.29
C VAL A 545 26.41 -10.84 3.07
N GLN A 546 25.74 -10.46 1.98
CA GLN A 546 24.45 -10.99 1.59
C GLN A 546 24.61 -11.98 0.45
N ASP A 547 23.73 -12.99 0.40
CA ASP A 547 23.70 -14.02 -0.61
C ASP A 547 25.08 -14.60 -0.93
N ILE A 548 25.75 -15.16 0.09
CA ILE A 548 27.09 -15.75 -0.04
C ILE A 548 27.12 -16.84 -1.11
N LEU A 549 26.02 -17.57 -1.31
CA LEU A 549 25.88 -18.64 -2.28
C LEU A 549 25.55 -18.13 -3.70
N ASP A 550 25.23 -16.83 -3.86
CA ASP A 550 24.85 -16.21 -5.12
C ASP A 550 23.67 -16.92 -5.81
N ASN A 551 22.65 -17.24 -5.03
CA ASN A 551 21.52 -18.07 -5.45
C ASN A 551 20.16 -17.48 -5.07
N ASP A 552 20.11 -16.21 -4.62
CA ASP A 552 18.85 -15.56 -4.31
C ASP A 552 18.09 -15.17 -5.58
N LYS A 553 16.78 -15.37 -5.55
CA LYS A 553 15.85 -15.03 -6.63
C LYS A 553 14.64 -14.35 -6.03
N SER A 554 14.41 -13.08 -6.36
CA SER A 554 13.17 -12.42 -5.97
C SER A 554 12.07 -12.77 -6.96
N MET A 555 11.11 -13.51 -6.49
CA MET A 555 9.92 -13.88 -7.24
C MET A 555 8.69 -13.53 -6.42
N SER A 556 7.70 -12.92 -7.04
CA SER A 556 6.38 -12.71 -6.46
C SER A 556 5.32 -13.30 -7.36
N HIS A 557 4.32 -13.90 -6.73
CA HIS A 557 3.17 -14.46 -7.38
C HIS A 557 1.92 -13.70 -6.91
N THR A 558 1.11 -13.22 -7.85
CA THR A 558 -0.04 -12.36 -7.55
C THR A 558 -1.27 -12.90 -8.25
N PHE A 559 -2.32 -13.11 -7.47
CA PHE A 559 -3.66 -13.42 -7.99
C PHE A 559 -4.50 -12.15 -8.06
N ARG A 560 -5.22 -11.99 -9.14
CA ARG A 560 -6.22 -10.95 -9.32
C ARG A 560 -7.50 -11.57 -9.90
N GLU A 561 -8.56 -10.79 -9.88
CA GLU A 561 -9.89 -11.26 -10.25
C GLU A 561 -9.99 -11.78 -11.69
N ASN A 562 -9.08 -11.40 -12.56
CA ASN A 562 -9.12 -11.72 -14.00
C ASN A 562 -7.79 -12.19 -14.59
N TYR A 563 -6.73 -12.32 -13.78
CA TYR A 563 -5.44 -12.81 -14.24
C TYR A 563 -4.59 -13.37 -13.12
N VAL A 564 -3.63 -14.19 -13.52
CA VAL A 564 -2.51 -14.64 -12.69
C VAL A 564 -1.25 -13.94 -13.18
N GLN A 565 -0.44 -13.46 -12.26
CA GLN A 565 0.80 -12.75 -12.56
C GLN A 565 1.96 -13.29 -11.75
N ASP A 566 3.00 -13.74 -12.45
CA ASP A 566 4.30 -14.05 -11.89
C ASP A 566 5.28 -12.92 -12.22
N SER A 567 5.93 -12.38 -11.21
CA SER A 567 6.93 -11.33 -11.39
C SER A 567 8.28 -11.81 -10.88
N TYR A 568 9.27 -11.68 -11.71
CA TYR A 568 10.67 -11.96 -11.39
C TYR A 568 11.47 -10.65 -11.42
N THR A 569 12.15 -10.35 -10.32
CA THR A 569 13.03 -9.19 -10.24
C THR A 569 14.45 -9.68 -10.01
N ASN A 570 15.40 -9.23 -10.83
CA ASN A 570 16.80 -9.45 -10.55
C ASN A 570 17.16 -8.76 -9.24
N VAL A 571 17.54 -9.54 -8.24
CA VAL A 571 18.10 -9.04 -6.99
C VAL A 571 19.60 -8.82 -7.16
N MET A 572 20.17 -7.93 -6.36
CA MET A 572 21.61 -7.88 -6.20
C MET A 572 22.05 -9.24 -5.69
N GLY A 573 22.80 -9.99 -6.47
CA GLY A 573 23.44 -11.21 -6.05
C GLY A 573 24.41 -10.97 -4.90
N ARG A 574 25.42 -11.81 -4.75
CA ARG A 574 26.40 -11.66 -3.67
C ARG A 574 26.91 -10.24 -3.51
N SER A 575 26.62 -9.64 -2.36
CA SER A 575 26.97 -8.26 -2.08
C SER A 575 27.75 -8.12 -0.77
N PHE A 576 28.65 -7.14 -0.73
CA PHE A 576 29.45 -6.79 0.44
C PHE A 576 29.19 -5.34 0.79
N LEU A 577 28.67 -5.11 1.99
CA LEU A 577 28.39 -3.78 2.52
C LEU A 577 29.25 -3.50 3.75
N LEU A 578 30.10 -2.48 3.68
CA LEU A 578 30.80 -1.95 4.83
C LEU A 578 30.05 -0.72 5.36
N ARG A 579 29.57 -0.82 6.59
CA ARG A 579 28.88 0.28 7.27
C ARG A 579 29.76 0.81 8.40
N VAL A 580 30.01 2.12 8.39
CA VAL A 580 30.70 2.83 9.47
C VAL A 580 29.72 3.80 10.09
N THR A 581 29.45 3.61 11.40
CA THR A 581 28.54 4.49 12.16
C THR A 581 29.35 5.24 13.20
N TRP A 582 29.30 6.56 13.19
CA TRP A 582 29.92 7.39 14.20
C TRP A 582 28.84 8.02 15.09
N ASN A 583 28.95 7.76 16.40
CA ASN A 583 28.01 8.26 17.40
C ASN A 583 28.58 9.54 18.04
N PHE A 584 27.92 10.68 17.77
CA PHE A 584 28.26 11.96 18.37
C PHE A 584 27.54 12.14 19.72
N GLY A 585 28.26 12.64 20.72
CA GLY A 585 27.70 13.06 22.00
C GLY A 585 27.62 12.00 23.09
N LYS A 586 27.29 12.42 24.33
CA LYS A 586 27.09 11.55 25.49
C LYS A 586 25.73 10.85 25.41
N MET A 587 25.56 9.86 24.55
CA MET A 587 24.41 8.97 24.65
C MET A 587 24.64 7.92 25.75
N ASN A 588 23.72 7.82 26.71
CA ASN A 588 23.75 6.77 27.72
C ASN A 588 23.80 5.38 27.07
N SER A 589 24.71 4.55 27.53
CA SER A 589 25.00 3.20 27.02
C SER A 589 23.77 2.27 26.93
N SER A 590 22.73 2.53 27.74
CA SER A 590 21.44 1.81 27.71
C SER A 590 20.60 2.12 26.47
N ARG A 591 20.62 3.36 25.96
CA ARG A 591 19.90 3.75 24.74
C ARG A 591 20.60 3.25 23.47
N SER A 592 21.93 3.19 23.46
CA SER A 592 22.67 2.62 22.32
C SER A 592 22.48 1.10 22.20
N ARG A 593 22.24 0.41 23.31
CA ARG A 593 21.91 -1.02 23.35
C ARG A 593 20.47 -1.27 22.87
N ALA A 594 19.51 -0.38 23.24
CA ALA A 594 18.13 -0.43 22.77
C ALA A 594 18.01 -0.11 21.26
N ALA A 595 18.79 0.85 20.74
CA ALA A 595 18.84 1.17 19.30
C ALA A 595 19.45 0.02 18.49
N ARG A 596 20.50 -0.64 19.00
CA ARG A 596 21.04 -1.88 18.40
C ARG A 596 19.97 -2.97 18.34
N ASN A 597 19.29 -3.24 19.45
CA ASN A 597 18.23 -4.25 19.51
C ASN A 597 17.02 -3.90 18.62
N ALA A 598 16.73 -2.62 18.39
CA ALA A 598 15.69 -2.18 17.46
C ALA A 598 16.11 -2.38 16.00
N MET A 599 17.37 -2.12 15.65
CA MET A 599 17.90 -2.41 14.29
C MET A 599 17.85 -3.92 13.99
N TRP A 600 18.10 -4.77 14.98
CA TRP A 600 18.00 -6.22 14.86
C TRP A 600 16.55 -6.74 14.67
N LYS A 601 15.56 -5.98 15.15
CA LYS A 601 14.13 -6.30 14.99
C LYS A 601 13.55 -5.88 13.63
N LEU A 602 14.21 -4.96 12.93
CA LEU A 602 13.78 -4.48 11.59
C LEU A 602 14.31 -5.35 10.43
N SER A 603 15.16 -6.34 10.73
CA SER A 603 15.69 -7.29 9.75
C SER A 603 14.98 -8.66 9.77
N TYR A 604 13.80 -8.74 10.39
CA TYR A 604 12.94 -9.93 10.37
C TYR A 604 11.66 -9.68 9.61
#